data_b9f699d7e4f59110678555fada830cd4
#
_entry.id   b9f699d7e4f59110678555fada830cd4
#
_cell.length_a   1.000
_cell.length_b   1.000
_cell.length_c   1.000
_cell.angle_alpha   90.00
_cell.angle_beta   90.00
_cell.angle_gamma   90.00
#
_symmetry.space_group_name_H-M   'P 1'
#
loop_
_entity.id
_entity.type
_entity.pdbx_description
1 polymer ?
#
loop_
_entity_poly.entity_id
_entity_poly.type
_entity_poly.pdbx_seq_one_letter_code
_entity_poly.pdbx_strand_id
1 'polypeptide(L)'
;MALAIGTKAPDFTLKTKNAEGLADVTLSENFSSKKTVLLFFPLAFTSVCMKEMCDVSVGIAAYNDLNAAVYGISVDSPFAQEQMAQVDKLQFPLLSDFNKEVSEAYDVLYADLLGFKGVSKRSAFVIDEAGSIIYSESSDDPHDLPNFDAIKAALA
;
A
#
# COMPACT_ATOMS: atom_id res chain seq x y z
N MET A 1 -15.27 -6.97 -2.24
CA MET A 1 -14.25 -7.35 -3.26
C MET A 1 -13.45 -6.11 -3.62
N ALA A 2 -12.14 -6.26 -3.81
CA ALA A 2 -11.30 -5.14 -4.23
C ALA A 2 -11.79 -4.52 -5.54
N LEU A 3 -11.53 -3.22 -5.73
CA LEU A 3 -11.89 -2.53 -6.97
C LEU A 3 -11.25 -3.19 -8.18
N ALA A 4 -12.00 -3.26 -9.27
CA ALA A 4 -11.59 -3.97 -10.48
C ALA A 4 -10.64 -3.14 -11.36
N ILE A 5 -9.85 -3.84 -12.18
CA ILE A 5 -9.06 -3.24 -13.26
C ILE A 5 -10.00 -2.44 -14.18
N GLY A 6 -9.55 -1.26 -14.59
CA GLY A 6 -10.31 -0.31 -15.39
C GLY A 6 -11.11 0.71 -14.58
N THR A 7 -11.21 0.53 -13.27
CA THR A 7 -11.86 1.49 -12.38
C THR A 7 -10.93 2.70 -12.16
N LYS A 8 -11.51 3.88 -12.09
CA LYS A 8 -10.75 5.06 -11.65
C LYS A 8 -10.37 4.89 -10.18
N ALA A 9 -9.09 5.02 -9.87
CA ALA A 9 -8.59 4.91 -8.51
C ALA A 9 -9.13 6.07 -7.66
N PRO A 10 -9.79 5.80 -6.51
CA PRO A 10 -10.16 6.85 -5.58
C PRO A 10 -8.92 7.62 -5.13
N ASP A 11 -8.94 8.95 -5.29
CA ASP A 11 -7.87 9.80 -4.80
C ASP A 11 -7.91 9.87 -3.27
N PHE A 12 -6.76 10.12 -2.67
CA PHE A 12 -6.67 10.24 -1.22
C PHE A 12 -5.50 11.12 -0.81
N THR A 13 -5.57 11.61 0.42
CA THR A 13 -4.44 12.23 1.12
C THR A 13 -4.29 11.53 2.47
N LEU A 14 -3.16 10.89 2.69
CA LEU A 14 -2.87 10.17 3.93
C LEU A 14 -1.60 10.70 4.58
N LYS A 15 -1.53 10.56 5.91
CA LYS A 15 -0.35 10.95 6.68
C LYS A 15 0.75 9.89 6.58
N THR A 16 1.97 10.35 6.48
CA THR A 16 3.19 9.58 6.72
C THR A 16 4.04 10.30 7.75
N LYS A 17 4.92 9.59 8.43
CA LYS A 17 5.85 10.21 9.35
C LYS A 17 7.28 9.80 9.03
N ASN A 18 8.17 10.76 8.99
CA ASN A 18 9.61 10.57 8.81
C ASN A 18 10.38 11.39 9.85
N ALA A 19 11.70 11.44 9.73
CA ALA A 19 12.56 12.17 10.68
C ALA A 19 12.22 13.67 10.80
N GLU A 20 11.60 14.25 9.78
CA GLU A 20 11.20 15.66 9.75
C GLU A 20 9.83 15.92 10.36
N GLY A 21 9.05 14.86 10.63
CA GLY A 21 7.72 14.95 11.22
C GLY A 21 6.63 14.36 10.33
N LEU A 22 5.38 14.77 10.58
CA LEU A 22 4.23 14.36 9.81
C LEU A 22 4.18 15.09 8.46
N ALA A 23 3.84 14.36 7.42
CA ALA A 23 3.65 14.91 6.08
C ALA A 23 2.40 14.29 5.44
N ASP A 24 1.83 14.98 4.47
CA ASP A 24 0.71 14.48 3.69
C ASP A 24 1.22 13.92 2.36
N VAL A 25 0.66 12.78 1.96
CA VAL A 25 0.90 12.17 0.64
C VAL A 25 -0.44 12.08 -0.07
N THR A 26 -0.52 12.68 -1.25
CA THR A 26 -1.73 12.67 -2.09
C THR A 26 -1.47 11.84 -3.34
N LEU A 27 -2.32 10.84 -3.58
CA LEU A 27 -2.15 9.91 -4.71
C LEU A 27 -2.09 10.65 -6.05
N SER A 28 -2.98 11.61 -6.27
CA SER A 28 -3.09 12.32 -7.56
C SER A 28 -1.85 13.16 -7.92
N GLU A 29 -0.97 13.44 -6.97
CA GLU A 29 0.29 14.12 -7.25
C GLU A 29 1.24 13.29 -8.13
N ASN A 30 1.05 11.99 -8.19
CA ASN A 30 1.81 11.10 -9.07
C ASN A 30 1.24 11.01 -10.49
N PHE A 31 -0.01 11.44 -10.68
CA PHE A 31 -0.66 11.37 -11.98
C PHE A 31 0.10 12.21 -13.02
N SER A 32 0.11 11.77 -14.26
CA SER A 32 0.85 12.37 -15.38
C SER A 32 2.38 12.24 -15.31
N SER A 33 2.94 11.70 -14.22
CA SER A 33 4.39 11.58 -14.06
C SER A 33 4.87 10.15 -13.85
N LYS A 34 4.14 9.35 -13.09
CA LYS A 34 4.55 7.97 -12.75
C LYS A 34 3.36 7.09 -12.39
N LYS A 35 3.56 5.78 -12.51
CA LYS A 35 2.63 4.80 -11.97
C LYS A 35 2.82 4.67 -10.46
N THR A 36 1.79 4.19 -9.78
CA THR A 36 1.81 4.02 -8.33
C THR A 36 1.44 2.60 -7.95
N VAL A 37 2.19 2.00 -7.05
CA VAL A 37 1.89 0.72 -6.42
C VAL A 37 1.38 0.97 -5.01
N LEU A 38 0.20 0.48 -4.70
CA LEU A 38 -0.37 0.52 -3.35
C LEU A 38 -0.37 -0.90 -2.78
N LEU A 39 0.26 -1.07 -1.63
CA LEU A 39 0.32 -2.34 -0.91
C LEU A 39 -0.39 -2.18 0.43
N PHE A 40 -1.64 -2.63 0.49
CA PHE A 40 -2.40 -2.65 1.75
C PHE A 40 -1.99 -3.86 2.58
N PHE A 41 -1.82 -3.67 3.87
CA PHE A 41 -1.51 -4.77 4.79
C PHE A 41 -2.29 -4.59 6.11
N PRO A 42 -2.62 -5.71 6.82
CA PRO A 42 -3.49 -5.63 7.98
C PRO A 42 -2.93 -4.83 9.16
N LEU A 43 -1.79 -5.20 9.68
CA LEU A 43 -1.25 -4.62 10.92
C LEU A 43 0.28 -4.62 10.90
N ALA A 44 0.87 -3.51 11.34
CA ALA A 44 2.31 -3.39 11.54
C ALA A 44 2.83 -4.42 12.57
N PHE A 45 4.09 -4.79 12.44
CA PHE A 45 4.81 -5.71 13.32
C PHE A 45 4.29 -7.14 13.35
N THR A 46 3.42 -7.53 12.41
CA THR A 46 3.07 -8.95 12.20
C THR A 46 4.04 -9.57 11.21
N SER A 47 4.38 -10.86 11.38
CA SER A 47 5.47 -11.50 10.65
C SER A 47 5.31 -11.47 9.12
N VAL A 48 4.10 -11.72 8.61
CA VAL A 48 3.84 -11.73 7.17
C VAL A 48 3.90 -10.32 6.59
N CYS A 49 3.36 -9.32 7.31
CA CYS A 49 3.40 -7.92 6.87
C CYS A 49 4.84 -7.40 6.84
N MET A 50 5.64 -7.71 7.86
CA MET A 50 7.05 -7.33 7.89
C MET A 50 7.83 -7.97 6.76
N LYS A 51 7.60 -9.27 6.49
CA LYS A 51 8.25 -9.97 5.37
C LYS A 51 7.90 -9.32 4.02
N GLU A 52 6.61 -9.02 3.79
CA GLU A 52 6.16 -8.36 2.56
C GLU A 52 6.89 -7.03 2.35
N MET A 53 6.87 -6.17 3.37
CA MET A 53 7.46 -4.85 3.28
C MET A 53 8.98 -4.91 3.11
N CYS A 54 9.66 -5.81 3.83
CA CYS A 54 11.10 -6.01 3.70
C CYS A 54 11.48 -6.52 2.31
N ASP A 55 10.75 -7.50 1.78
CA ASP A 55 11.03 -8.05 0.44
C ASP A 55 10.87 -6.98 -0.65
N VAL A 56 9.83 -6.15 -0.57
CA VAL A 56 9.64 -5.03 -1.49
C VAL A 56 10.75 -4.00 -1.34
N SER A 57 11.15 -3.68 -0.12
CA SER A 57 12.20 -2.71 0.15
C SER A 57 13.55 -3.15 -0.41
N VAL A 58 13.90 -4.42 -0.26
CA VAL A 58 15.13 -4.98 -0.84
C VAL A 58 15.10 -4.88 -2.37
N GLY A 59 13.94 -5.10 -2.99
CA GLY A 59 13.75 -5.03 -4.44
C GLY A 59 13.36 -3.65 -4.97
N ILE A 60 13.42 -2.59 -4.17
CA ILE A 60 12.87 -1.27 -4.53
C ILE A 60 13.48 -0.68 -5.80
N ALA A 61 14.73 -1.00 -6.10
CA ALA A 61 15.40 -0.52 -7.32
C ALA A 61 14.64 -0.93 -8.59
N ALA A 62 14.07 -2.13 -8.63
CA ALA A 62 13.29 -2.59 -9.77
C ALA A 62 12.04 -1.73 -9.99
N TYR A 63 11.39 -1.28 -8.92
CA TYR A 63 10.24 -0.38 -9.02
C TYR A 63 10.65 1.02 -9.46
N ASN A 64 11.77 1.52 -8.93
CA ASN A 64 12.32 2.81 -9.34
C ASN A 64 12.72 2.81 -10.82
N ASP A 65 13.30 1.73 -11.31
CA ASP A 65 13.68 1.56 -12.72
C ASP A 65 12.44 1.54 -13.62
N LEU A 66 11.30 1.11 -13.11
CA LEU A 66 10.02 1.15 -13.82
C LEU A 66 9.27 2.48 -13.64
N ASN A 67 9.91 3.47 -13.04
CA ASN A 67 9.34 4.79 -12.74
C ASN A 67 8.04 4.69 -11.92
N ALA A 68 8.05 3.87 -10.88
CA ALA A 68 6.90 3.65 -10.01
C ALA A 68 7.13 4.21 -8.61
N ALA A 69 6.12 4.86 -8.05
CA ALA A 69 6.05 5.16 -6.62
C ALA A 69 5.44 3.94 -5.90
N VAL A 70 5.98 3.58 -4.74
CA VAL A 70 5.48 2.46 -3.93
C VAL A 70 5.08 2.97 -2.55
N TYR A 71 3.89 2.64 -2.11
CA TYR A 71 3.40 2.96 -0.78
C TYR A 71 2.85 1.73 -0.09
N GLY A 72 3.21 1.52 1.18
CA GLY A 72 2.53 0.58 2.06
C GLY A 72 1.42 1.31 2.81
N ILE A 73 0.24 0.70 2.95
CA ILE A 73 -0.92 1.32 3.59
C ILE A 73 -1.49 0.35 4.63
N SER A 74 -1.67 0.85 5.84
CA SER A 74 -2.36 0.12 6.91
C SER A 74 -3.15 1.09 7.78
N VAL A 75 -4.00 0.53 8.65
CA VAL A 75 -4.78 1.32 9.61
C VAL A 75 -3.98 1.71 10.85
N ASP A 76 -2.73 1.32 10.94
CA ASP A 76 -1.85 1.72 12.03
C ASP A 76 -1.60 3.23 12.01
N SER A 77 -1.28 3.80 13.18
CA SER A 77 -0.93 5.21 13.26
C SER A 77 0.38 5.51 12.52
N PRO A 78 0.60 6.77 12.07
CA PRO A 78 1.88 7.13 11.44
C PRO A 78 3.09 6.90 12.36
N PHE A 79 2.87 6.98 13.67
CA PHE A 79 3.92 6.79 14.67
C PHE A 79 4.36 5.32 14.74
N ALA A 80 3.40 4.39 14.76
CA ALA A 80 3.69 2.95 14.72
C ALA A 80 4.35 2.55 13.39
N GLN A 81 3.87 3.10 12.28
CA GLN A 81 4.43 2.85 10.96
C GLN A 81 5.87 3.36 10.83
N GLU A 82 6.18 4.53 11.38
CA GLU A 82 7.54 5.05 11.40
C GLU A 82 8.48 4.10 12.13
N GLN A 83 8.06 3.62 13.29
CA GLN A 83 8.87 2.67 14.07
C GLN A 83 9.11 1.38 13.28
N MET A 84 8.10 0.84 12.62
CA MET A 84 8.26 -0.32 11.73
C MET A 84 9.25 -0.03 10.61
N ALA A 85 9.12 1.12 9.95
CA ALA A 85 10.00 1.50 8.85
C ALA A 85 11.46 1.64 9.31
N GLN A 86 11.68 2.15 10.52
CA GLN A 86 13.03 2.27 11.08
C GLN A 86 13.63 0.91 11.43
N VAL A 87 12.86 0.05 12.08
CA VAL A 87 13.31 -1.29 12.48
C VAL A 87 13.65 -2.14 11.25
N ASP A 88 12.81 -2.09 10.23
CA ASP A 88 12.96 -2.89 9.03
C ASP A 88 13.76 -2.19 7.92
N LYS A 89 14.19 -0.95 8.16
CA LYS A 89 14.96 -0.13 7.21
C LYS A 89 14.28 -0.03 5.84
N LEU A 90 12.97 0.26 5.85
CA LEU A 90 12.18 0.35 4.63
C LEU A 90 12.60 1.54 3.75
N GLN A 91 12.68 1.30 2.44
CA GLN A 91 13.12 2.28 1.44
C GLN A 91 11.94 2.97 0.74
N PHE A 92 10.72 2.79 1.23
CA PHE A 92 9.52 3.44 0.69
C PHE A 92 8.60 3.86 1.84
N PRO A 93 7.74 4.88 1.61
CA PRO A 93 6.87 5.39 2.67
C PRO A 93 5.75 4.43 3.05
N LEU A 94 5.39 4.43 4.34
CA LEU A 94 4.15 3.84 4.84
C LEU A 94 3.15 4.96 5.08
N LEU A 95 1.91 4.77 4.62
CA LEU A 95 0.84 5.73 4.75
C LEU A 95 -0.21 5.21 5.73
N SER A 96 -0.70 6.10 6.60
CA SER A 96 -1.66 5.74 7.63
C SER A 96 -3.10 5.96 7.17
N ASP A 97 -3.83 4.87 7.01
CA ASP A 97 -5.27 4.88 6.84
C ASP A 97 -5.96 4.66 8.20
N PHE A 98 -5.54 5.42 9.21
CA PHE A 98 -6.04 5.30 10.58
C PHE A 98 -7.56 5.42 10.66
N ASN A 99 -8.16 6.26 9.82
CA ASN A 99 -9.59 6.47 9.78
C ASN A 99 -10.33 5.47 8.87
N LYS A 100 -9.61 4.54 8.21
CA LYS A 100 -10.17 3.44 7.41
C LYS A 100 -10.87 3.87 6.12
N GLU A 101 -10.79 5.13 5.76
CA GLU A 101 -11.53 5.72 4.64
C GLU A 101 -11.01 5.19 3.29
N VAL A 102 -9.70 5.04 3.15
CA VAL A 102 -9.09 4.59 1.90
C VAL A 102 -9.28 3.09 1.70
N SER A 103 -9.07 2.30 2.74
CA SER A 103 -9.33 0.85 2.67
C SER A 103 -10.81 0.56 2.37
N GLU A 104 -11.73 1.38 2.88
CA GLU A 104 -13.15 1.29 2.55
C GLU A 104 -13.40 1.66 1.08
N ALA A 105 -12.82 2.78 0.61
CA ALA A 105 -12.99 3.24 -0.76
C ALA A 105 -12.46 2.24 -1.80
N TYR A 106 -11.39 1.52 -1.47
CA TYR A 106 -10.81 0.48 -2.32
C TYR A 106 -11.46 -0.90 -2.11
N ASP A 107 -12.44 -0.98 -1.20
CA ASP A 107 -13.18 -2.20 -0.85
C ASP A 107 -12.27 -3.34 -0.38
N VAL A 108 -11.34 -3.00 0.51
CA VAL A 108 -10.35 -3.94 1.07
C VAL A 108 -10.34 -3.93 2.60
N LEU A 109 -11.48 -3.67 3.24
CA LEU A 109 -11.60 -3.79 4.70
C LEU A 109 -12.06 -5.18 5.11
N TYR A 110 -11.45 -5.73 6.17
CA TYR A 110 -12.03 -6.85 6.89
C TYR A 110 -13.19 -6.37 7.75
N ALA A 111 -14.32 -7.07 7.70
CA ALA A 111 -15.35 -6.89 8.70
C ALA A 111 -14.85 -7.34 10.07
N ASP A 112 -14.11 -8.45 10.12
CA ASP A 112 -13.46 -8.97 11.33
C ASP A 112 -12.25 -9.83 10.93
N LEU A 113 -11.12 -9.52 11.53
CA LEU A 113 -9.90 -10.35 11.46
C LEU A 113 -9.43 -10.59 12.89
N LEU A 114 -9.64 -11.78 13.42
CA LEU A 114 -9.22 -12.17 14.80
C LEU A 114 -9.78 -11.22 15.87
N GLY A 115 -10.98 -10.69 15.68
CA GLY A 115 -11.60 -9.72 16.57
C GLY A 115 -11.28 -8.26 16.25
N PHE A 116 -10.39 -7.99 15.31
CA PHE A 116 -10.07 -6.64 14.84
C PHE A 116 -10.99 -6.25 13.69
N LYS A 117 -11.82 -5.25 13.91
CA LYS A 117 -12.78 -4.78 12.92
C LYS A 117 -12.21 -3.63 12.11
N GLY A 118 -12.27 -3.77 10.79
CA GLY A 118 -11.86 -2.70 9.90
C GLY A 118 -10.35 -2.55 9.73
N VAL A 119 -9.59 -3.65 9.77
CA VAL A 119 -8.21 -3.64 9.30
C VAL A 119 -8.18 -3.91 7.79
N SER A 120 -7.11 -3.47 7.11
CA SER A 120 -7.00 -3.65 5.66
C SER A 120 -6.73 -5.10 5.30
N LYS A 121 -7.38 -5.60 4.26
CA LYS A 121 -7.01 -6.88 3.64
C LYS A 121 -5.67 -6.71 2.93
N ARG A 122 -4.86 -7.77 2.92
CA ARG A 122 -3.63 -7.78 2.15
C ARG A 122 -3.98 -7.69 0.67
N SER A 123 -3.66 -6.58 0.05
CA SER A 123 -4.10 -6.22 -1.28
C SER A 123 -3.04 -5.42 -2.01
N ALA A 124 -3.03 -5.51 -3.34
CA ALA A 124 -2.12 -4.75 -4.17
C ALA A 124 -2.87 -4.13 -5.34
N PHE A 125 -2.57 -2.87 -5.62
CA PHE A 125 -3.08 -2.14 -6.76
C PHE A 125 -1.94 -1.47 -7.52
N VAL A 126 -2.03 -1.47 -8.84
CA VAL A 126 -1.18 -0.61 -9.67
C VAL A 126 -2.09 0.39 -10.37
N ILE A 127 -1.70 1.66 -10.29
CA ILE A 127 -2.45 2.79 -10.83
C ILE A 127 -1.56 3.48 -11.88
N ASP A 128 -2.10 3.71 -13.06
CA ASP A 128 -1.37 4.34 -14.14
C ASP A 128 -1.33 5.87 -14.01
N GLU A 129 -0.66 6.53 -14.95
CA GLU A 129 -0.50 7.98 -14.95
C GLU A 129 -1.82 8.73 -15.24
N ALA A 130 -2.84 8.02 -15.73
CA ALA A 130 -4.19 8.58 -15.93
C ALA A 130 -5.08 8.43 -14.70
N GLY A 131 -4.60 7.75 -13.66
CA GLY A 131 -5.38 7.51 -12.43
C GLY A 131 -6.28 6.28 -12.52
N SER A 132 -6.04 5.38 -13.47
CA SER A 132 -6.82 4.14 -13.62
C SER A 132 -6.12 2.95 -12.98
N ILE A 133 -6.90 2.07 -12.36
CA ILE A 133 -6.39 0.81 -11.82
C ILE A 133 -6.08 -0.14 -12.97
N ILE A 134 -4.83 -0.53 -13.13
CA ILE A 134 -4.37 -1.46 -14.16
C ILE A 134 -3.98 -2.83 -13.61
N TYR A 135 -3.91 -2.98 -12.29
CA TYR A 135 -3.73 -4.24 -11.59
C TYR A 135 -4.46 -4.19 -10.26
N SER A 136 -5.09 -5.29 -9.90
CA SER A 136 -5.84 -5.41 -8.64
C SER A 136 -5.76 -6.85 -8.13
N GLU A 137 -5.34 -7.01 -6.88
CA GLU A 137 -5.25 -8.29 -6.21
C GLU A 137 -5.62 -8.10 -4.74
N SER A 138 -6.43 -9.00 -4.19
CA SER A 138 -6.77 -9.02 -2.78
C SER A 138 -7.00 -10.45 -2.33
N SER A 139 -6.62 -10.76 -1.09
CA SER A 139 -6.89 -12.05 -0.48
C SER A 139 -7.63 -11.87 0.84
N ASP A 140 -8.54 -12.80 1.13
CA ASP A 140 -9.18 -12.90 2.44
C ASP A 140 -8.25 -13.60 3.45
N ASP A 141 -7.22 -14.31 2.99
CA ASP A 141 -6.20 -14.92 3.85
C ASP A 141 -5.05 -13.92 4.07
N PRO A 142 -4.82 -13.47 5.32
CA PRO A 142 -3.76 -12.52 5.59
C PRO A 142 -2.34 -13.07 5.40
N HIS A 143 -2.20 -14.38 5.18
CA HIS A 143 -0.92 -15.03 4.90
C HIS A 143 -0.55 -15.03 3.42
N ASP A 144 -1.50 -14.74 2.52
CA ASP A 144 -1.26 -14.71 1.09
C ASP A 144 -0.52 -13.42 0.70
N LEU A 145 0.73 -13.55 0.26
CA LEU A 145 1.48 -12.42 -0.27
C LEU A 145 1.03 -12.09 -1.69
N PRO A 146 1.08 -10.79 -2.10
CA PRO A 146 0.80 -10.41 -3.47
C PRO A 146 1.76 -11.07 -4.47
N ASN A 147 1.30 -11.19 -5.70
CA ASN A 147 2.14 -11.64 -6.82
C ASN A 147 2.99 -10.47 -7.32
N PHE A 148 4.18 -10.33 -6.77
CA PHE A 148 5.09 -9.21 -7.09
C PHE A 148 5.56 -9.25 -8.55
N ASP A 149 5.69 -10.42 -9.16
CA ASP A 149 6.05 -10.52 -10.58
C ASP A 149 4.93 -9.95 -11.48
N ALA A 150 3.68 -10.25 -11.15
CA ALA A 150 2.53 -9.68 -11.86
C ALA A 150 2.42 -8.16 -11.67
N ILE A 151 2.74 -7.65 -10.48
CA ILE A 151 2.79 -6.21 -10.21
C ILE A 151 3.84 -5.54 -11.09
N LYS A 152 5.06 -6.08 -11.15
CA LYS A 152 6.13 -5.55 -12.00
C LYS A 152 5.78 -5.62 -13.48
N ALA A 153 5.14 -6.70 -13.92
CA ALA A 153 4.66 -6.83 -15.30
C ALA A 153 3.63 -5.75 -15.67
N ALA A 154 2.76 -5.38 -14.74
CA ALA A 154 1.79 -4.31 -14.95
C ALA A 154 2.45 -2.92 -15.03
N LEU A 155 3.63 -2.76 -14.43
CA LEU A 155 4.40 -1.52 -14.47
C LEU A 155 5.23 -1.35 -15.75
N ALA A 156 5.52 -2.45 -16.42
CA ALA A 156 6.37 -2.46 -17.61
C ALA A 156 5.72 -1.81 -18.84
#